data_2838cc7f814c8ec6bc8a18aa5bd5c7ca
#
_entry.id   2838cc7f814c8ec6bc8a18aa5bd5c7ca
#
_cell.length_a   1.000
_cell.length_b   1.000
_cell.length_c   1.000
_cell.angle_alpha   90.00
_cell.angle_beta   90.00
_cell.angle_gamma   90.00
#
_symmetry.space_group_name_H-M   'P 1'
#
loop_
_entity.id
_entity.type
_entity.pdbx_description
1 polymer ?
#
loop_
_entity_poly.entity_id
_entity_poly.type
_entity_poly.pdbx_seq_one_letter_code
_entity_poly.pdbx_strand_id
1 'polypeptide(L)'
;VLIEVNFQEAFFQNYFIPVAFMSEAELDTNTLIAPAQFNGVSGYLVDALHIEDFRKLLFERIAASAELREFPHIIFHKSSLLGPMKYESSRFMGAEQSNTSIVYNETYVLKIFRRIYISTNPDYEINRFLTEVCRFENTPEYVGSVNLSIGEEDNITIGLMQRLIPNQGDAWNYFLKEMDEVFANLGRKKIKLSDIPDTEHYKRIRLQNIPHQIIDWAGLNLFQKVQQLALRSAQMHVALGSDTRNTSFVPTNFNGDYEVWLKNRLTYQFQNRLNTIENNLHKLEGESMELAKVFLNRKNEIRRRFLDFDWTKLKSERIRIHGDYHLGQVLVDHDDFYLLDFEGEPESTIRDRKVKQPPIKDIAGMFRSFHYAIYSVILNNGSKFPYERDELFVAGEKLYHFICGSFLHTYVDHVQKNNLNIGYTKEIEFLLQYCLLEKAVYELGYELNSRPRWALIPLRGILQILN
;
A
#
# COMPACT_ATOMS: atom_id res chain seq x y z
N VAL A 1 -2.59 -10.11 26.62
CA VAL A 1 -3.30 -8.96 27.20
C VAL A 1 -3.82 -8.09 26.09
N LEU A 2 -5.07 -7.63 26.22
CA LEU A 2 -5.65 -6.59 25.39
C LEU A 2 -5.63 -5.29 26.21
N ILE A 3 -5.13 -4.23 25.58
CA ILE A 3 -5.02 -2.91 26.21
C ILE A 3 -5.81 -1.93 25.37
N GLU A 4 -6.77 -1.24 25.98
CA GLU A 4 -7.43 -0.09 25.40
C GLU A 4 -6.72 1.19 25.86
N VAL A 5 -6.25 1.97 24.91
CA VAL A 5 -5.63 3.27 25.16
C VAL A 5 -6.62 4.36 24.77
N ASN A 6 -7.06 5.12 25.75
CA ASN A 6 -7.96 6.26 25.58
C ASN A 6 -7.14 7.54 25.43
N PHE A 7 -7.31 8.26 24.33
CA PHE A 7 -6.65 9.53 24.08
C PHE A 7 -7.50 10.69 24.62
N GLN A 8 -6.88 11.85 24.81
CA GLN A 8 -7.60 13.06 25.26
C GLN A 8 -8.68 13.51 24.27
N GLU A 9 -8.44 13.29 22.98
CA GLU A 9 -9.47 13.40 21.95
C GLU A 9 -10.33 12.13 22.00
N ALA A 10 -11.64 12.25 21.79
CA ALA A 10 -12.63 11.20 22.01
C ALA A 10 -12.46 9.98 21.07
N PHE A 11 -11.27 9.38 21.04
CA PHE A 11 -10.99 8.13 20.35
C PHE A 11 -10.13 7.21 21.20
N PHE A 12 -10.21 5.91 20.94
CA PHE A 12 -9.43 4.88 21.60
C PHE A 12 -8.73 3.98 20.57
N GLN A 13 -7.69 3.31 21.03
CA GLN A 13 -6.99 2.30 20.25
C GLN A 13 -6.80 1.04 21.07
N ASN A 14 -6.99 -0.12 20.44
CA ASN A 14 -6.77 -1.41 21.08
C ASN A 14 -5.44 -2.00 20.65
N TYR A 15 -4.72 -2.53 21.65
CA TYR A 15 -3.42 -3.17 21.42
C TYR A 15 -3.43 -4.61 21.96
N PHE A 16 -2.77 -5.48 21.23
CA PHE A 16 -2.49 -6.85 21.63
C PHE A 16 -1.03 -7.00 22.06
N ILE A 17 -0.80 -7.41 23.30
CA ILE A 17 0.54 -7.67 23.84
C ILE A 17 0.50 -9.05 24.51
N PRO A 18 1.14 -10.08 23.92
CA PRO A 18 1.34 -11.34 24.60
C PRO A 18 2.35 -11.13 25.73
N VAL A 19 2.01 -11.55 26.93
CA VAL A 19 2.89 -11.38 28.11
C VAL A 19 3.22 -12.72 28.74
N ALA A 20 4.43 -12.83 29.26
CA ALA A 20 4.86 -13.94 30.09
C ALA A 20 5.51 -13.38 31.38
N PHE A 21 5.52 -14.22 32.44
CA PHE A 21 6.25 -13.91 33.67
C PHE A 21 7.60 -14.61 33.62
N MET A 22 8.67 -13.88 33.92
CA MET A 22 10.03 -14.42 34.07
C MET A 22 10.65 -14.00 35.39
N SER A 23 11.38 -14.90 36.05
CA SER A 23 12.21 -14.58 37.19
C SER A 23 13.53 -13.94 36.72
N GLU A 24 14.25 -13.24 37.60
CA GLU A 24 15.39 -12.35 37.27
C GLU A 24 16.55 -12.99 36.50
N ALA A 25 16.68 -14.33 36.42
CA ALA A 25 17.91 -14.99 36.03
C ALA A 25 18.19 -14.99 34.49
N GLU A 26 17.24 -14.62 33.62
CA GLU A 26 17.33 -14.78 32.15
C GLU A 26 16.80 -13.56 31.34
N LEU A 27 16.97 -12.34 31.88
CA LEU A 27 16.28 -11.15 31.31
C LEU A 27 17.12 -10.42 30.26
N ASP A 28 16.55 -10.32 29.04
CA ASP A 28 16.89 -9.24 28.11
C ASP A 28 16.10 -7.96 28.51
N THR A 29 16.82 -6.92 28.92
CA THR A 29 16.23 -5.65 29.38
C THR A 29 15.35 -4.97 28.35
N ASN A 30 15.54 -5.25 27.04
CA ASN A 30 14.74 -4.68 25.96
C ASN A 30 13.33 -5.28 25.85
N THR A 31 13.08 -6.40 26.53
CA THR A 31 11.80 -7.12 26.48
C THR A 31 10.92 -6.86 27.72
N LEU A 32 11.45 -6.12 28.71
CA LEU A 32 10.78 -5.81 29.96
C LEU A 32 9.57 -4.89 29.75
N ILE A 33 8.42 -5.31 30.31
CA ILE A 33 7.21 -4.50 30.34
C ILE A 33 7.04 -3.85 31.72
N ALA A 34 7.06 -4.65 32.79
CA ALA A 34 6.88 -4.17 34.16
C ALA A 34 7.40 -5.18 35.21
N PRO A 35 7.84 -4.73 36.40
CA PRO A 35 8.05 -5.60 37.52
C PRO A 35 6.71 -6.21 37.96
N ALA A 36 6.72 -7.48 38.37
CA ALA A 36 5.53 -8.19 38.80
C ALA A 36 5.84 -9.24 39.88
N GLN A 37 4.81 -9.66 40.61
CA GLN A 37 4.89 -10.79 41.52
C GLN A 37 3.82 -11.83 41.10
N PHE A 38 4.24 -13.07 40.90
CA PHE A 38 3.37 -14.17 40.54
C PHE A 38 3.57 -15.34 41.48
N ASN A 39 2.50 -15.84 42.12
CA ASN A 39 2.54 -16.90 43.13
C ASN A 39 3.61 -16.70 44.24
N GLY A 40 3.81 -15.47 44.67
CA GLY A 40 4.80 -15.13 45.71
C GLY A 40 6.25 -14.99 45.20
N VAL A 41 6.52 -15.23 43.95
CA VAL A 41 7.83 -15.05 43.32
C VAL A 41 7.89 -13.66 42.67
N SER A 42 8.91 -12.88 43.00
CA SER A 42 9.20 -11.61 42.34
C SER A 42 9.88 -11.85 41.01
N GLY A 43 9.54 -11.04 40.02
CA GLY A 43 10.08 -11.13 38.64
C GLY A 43 9.52 -10.02 37.77
N TYR A 44 9.40 -10.30 36.49
CA TYR A 44 8.99 -9.30 35.49
C TYR A 44 7.99 -9.87 34.50
N LEU A 45 7.07 -9.03 34.07
CA LEU A 45 6.30 -9.25 32.85
C LEU A 45 7.18 -8.86 31.65
N VAL A 46 7.24 -9.75 30.69
CA VAL A 46 8.01 -9.58 29.44
C VAL A 46 7.10 -9.78 28.23
N ASP A 47 7.47 -9.21 27.08
CA ASP A 47 6.81 -9.55 25.83
C ASP A 47 7.12 -11.01 25.45
N ALA A 48 6.10 -11.86 25.52
CA ALA A 48 6.22 -13.30 25.30
C ALA A 48 6.75 -13.68 23.92
N LEU A 49 6.62 -12.81 22.89
CA LEU A 49 7.17 -13.08 21.57
C LEU A 49 8.70 -13.24 21.57
N HIS A 50 9.39 -12.65 22.55
CA HIS A 50 10.84 -12.80 22.71
C HIS A 50 11.26 -14.16 23.29
N ILE A 51 10.32 -14.95 23.84
CA ILE A 51 10.57 -16.29 24.36
C ILE A 51 10.41 -17.30 23.23
N GLU A 52 11.46 -18.09 22.99
CA GLU A 52 11.45 -19.07 21.89
C GLU A 52 10.36 -20.14 22.04
N ASP A 53 10.16 -20.64 23.25
CA ASP A 53 9.11 -21.63 23.55
C ASP A 53 7.72 -21.10 23.26
N PHE A 54 7.47 -19.80 23.47
CA PHE A 54 6.22 -19.17 23.13
C PHE A 54 6.04 -19.07 21.60
N ARG A 55 7.10 -18.67 20.86
CA ARG A 55 7.06 -18.67 19.38
C ARG A 55 6.82 -20.07 18.83
N LYS A 56 7.50 -21.10 19.39
CA LYS A 56 7.27 -22.49 19.03
C LYS A 56 5.82 -22.91 19.29
N LEU A 57 5.28 -22.58 20.46
CA LEU A 57 3.88 -22.84 20.81
C LEU A 57 2.91 -22.22 19.79
N LEU A 58 3.10 -20.95 19.40
CA LEU A 58 2.28 -20.29 18.39
C LEU A 58 2.29 -21.05 17.06
N PHE A 59 3.48 -21.44 16.60
CA PHE A 59 3.63 -22.20 15.36
C PHE A 59 2.89 -23.55 15.44
N GLU A 60 3.10 -24.32 16.51
CA GLU A 60 2.49 -25.63 16.71
C GLU A 60 0.95 -25.55 16.80
N ARG A 61 0.42 -24.48 17.44
CA ARG A 61 -1.03 -24.23 17.50
C ARG A 61 -1.63 -23.92 16.13
N ILE A 62 -0.94 -23.11 15.31
CA ILE A 62 -1.36 -22.84 13.92
C ILE A 62 -1.29 -24.15 13.11
N ALA A 63 -0.19 -24.89 13.20
CA ALA A 63 0.00 -26.15 12.47
C ALA A 63 -1.08 -27.21 12.78
N ALA A 64 -1.56 -27.23 14.02
CA ALA A 64 -2.61 -28.12 14.50
C ALA A 64 -4.04 -27.60 14.25
N SER A 65 -4.22 -26.37 13.75
CA SER A 65 -5.52 -25.66 13.73
C SER A 65 -6.23 -25.74 15.09
N ALA A 66 -5.50 -25.40 16.15
CA ALA A 66 -5.97 -25.53 17.52
C ALA A 66 -7.01 -24.47 17.88
N GLU A 67 -7.79 -24.76 18.92
CA GLU A 67 -8.79 -23.86 19.46
C GLU A 67 -8.67 -23.84 20.99
N LEU A 68 -8.54 -22.64 21.58
CA LEU A 68 -8.58 -22.42 23.01
C LEU A 68 -9.93 -21.80 23.36
N ARG A 69 -10.80 -22.57 24.03
CA ARG A 69 -12.19 -22.20 24.30
C ARG A 69 -12.40 -21.41 25.57
N GLU A 70 -11.34 -21.13 26.32
CA GLU A 70 -11.39 -20.24 27.46
C GLU A 70 -11.57 -18.79 26.98
N PHE A 71 -12.19 -17.96 27.81
CA PHE A 71 -12.38 -16.56 27.45
C PHE A 71 -11.08 -15.74 27.67
N PRO A 72 -10.64 -14.99 26.68
CA PRO A 72 -11.17 -14.85 25.32
C PRO A 72 -10.86 -16.09 24.45
N HIS A 73 -11.80 -16.45 23.58
CA HIS A 73 -11.66 -17.60 22.69
C HIS A 73 -10.63 -17.34 21.61
N ILE A 74 -9.57 -18.15 21.52
CA ILE A 74 -8.49 -18.02 20.53
C ILE A 74 -8.57 -19.17 19.54
N ILE A 75 -8.63 -18.82 18.26
CA ILE A 75 -8.76 -19.77 17.15
C ILE A 75 -7.50 -19.66 16.28
N PHE A 76 -6.80 -20.77 16.16
CA PHE A 76 -5.66 -20.91 15.27
C PHE A 76 -6.10 -21.64 14.00
N HIS A 77 -5.82 -21.06 12.86
CA HIS A 77 -6.15 -21.67 11.57
C HIS A 77 -4.87 -22.00 10.80
N LYS A 78 -4.86 -23.15 10.16
CA LYS A 78 -3.90 -23.50 9.10
C LYS A 78 -4.65 -23.57 7.77
N SER A 79 -4.04 -23.09 6.70
CA SER A 79 -4.59 -23.21 5.36
C SER A 79 -4.83 -24.69 5.00
N SER A 80 -6.00 -24.94 4.41
CA SER A 80 -6.39 -26.29 3.91
C SER A 80 -5.50 -26.79 2.78
N LEU A 81 -4.68 -25.91 2.20
CA LEU A 81 -3.76 -26.24 1.10
C LEU A 81 -2.45 -26.85 1.58
N LEU A 82 -2.15 -26.75 2.87
CA LEU A 82 -0.87 -27.15 3.42
C LEU A 82 -0.92 -28.53 4.07
N GLY A 83 0.11 -29.32 3.83
CA GLY A 83 0.38 -30.57 4.54
C GLY A 83 0.78 -30.36 6.01
N PRO A 84 1.28 -31.42 6.67
CA PRO A 84 1.81 -31.31 8.03
C PRO A 84 2.97 -30.32 8.11
N MET A 85 2.98 -29.49 9.17
CA MET A 85 4.03 -28.53 9.45
C MET A 85 4.74 -28.90 10.76
N LYS A 86 6.06 -28.81 10.79
CA LYS A 86 6.88 -29.08 11.97
C LYS A 86 7.73 -27.86 12.29
N TYR A 87 7.80 -27.48 13.56
CA TYR A 87 8.69 -26.41 14.02
C TYR A 87 10.16 -26.89 13.98
N GLU A 88 11.03 -26.01 13.47
CA GLU A 88 12.47 -26.22 13.44
C GLU A 88 13.21 -25.02 14.07
N SER A 89 12.82 -23.80 13.72
CA SER A 89 13.48 -22.58 14.20
C SER A 89 12.56 -21.36 14.09
N SER A 90 12.89 -20.31 14.83
CA SER A 90 12.25 -18.99 14.69
C SER A 90 13.23 -17.85 14.98
N ARG A 91 13.08 -16.74 14.26
CA ARG A 91 13.78 -15.47 14.50
C ARG A 91 12.89 -14.28 14.14
N PHE A 92 13.24 -13.11 14.65
CA PHE A 92 12.58 -11.87 14.20
C PHE A 92 13.04 -11.48 12.79
N MET A 93 12.16 -10.88 12.02
CA MET A 93 12.44 -10.42 10.64
C MET A 93 13.16 -9.07 10.60
N GLY A 94 13.15 -8.31 11.67
CA GLY A 94 13.69 -6.96 11.77
C GLY A 94 12.77 -6.05 12.56
N ALA A 95 13.13 -4.78 12.71
CA ALA A 95 12.30 -3.80 13.41
C ALA A 95 11.17 -3.30 12.50
N GLU A 96 9.94 -3.58 12.86
CA GLU A 96 8.74 -2.99 12.28
C GLU A 96 8.13 -1.98 13.26
N GLN A 97 7.46 -0.95 12.73
CA GLN A 97 6.92 0.12 13.59
C GLN A 97 5.56 -0.22 14.21
N SER A 98 4.71 -0.97 13.51
CA SER A 98 3.31 -1.22 13.90
C SER A 98 2.99 -2.68 14.20
N ASN A 99 3.79 -3.61 13.72
CA ASN A 99 3.61 -5.05 13.83
C ASN A 99 4.88 -5.73 14.33
N THR A 100 4.81 -7.02 14.61
CA THR A 100 6.01 -7.83 14.88
C THR A 100 5.99 -9.04 13.96
N SER A 101 7.02 -9.16 13.12
CA SER A 101 7.16 -10.26 12.16
C SER A 101 8.20 -11.27 12.63
N ILE A 102 7.79 -12.54 12.66
CA ILE A 102 8.59 -13.69 13.07
C ILE A 102 8.74 -14.63 11.88
N VAL A 103 9.98 -14.92 11.50
CA VAL A 103 10.30 -15.94 10.49
C VAL A 103 10.37 -17.30 11.17
N TYR A 104 9.69 -18.29 10.60
CA TYR A 104 9.74 -19.68 11.02
C TYR A 104 10.33 -20.55 9.93
N ASN A 105 11.28 -21.41 10.30
CA ASN A 105 11.93 -22.40 9.43
C ASN A 105 12.49 -21.82 8.13
N GLU A 106 12.84 -20.52 8.11
CA GLU A 106 13.20 -19.77 6.89
C GLU A 106 12.22 -19.97 5.71
N THR A 107 10.98 -20.28 6.04
CA THR A 107 9.92 -20.64 5.07
C THR A 107 8.64 -19.83 5.26
N TYR A 108 8.33 -19.44 6.48
CA TYR A 108 7.08 -18.76 6.82
C TYR A 108 7.34 -17.49 7.61
N VAL A 109 6.46 -16.51 7.46
CA VAL A 109 6.44 -15.27 8.27
C VAL A 109 5.11 -15.20 9.00
N LEU A 110 5.15 -15.04 10.32
CA LEU A 110 3.99 -14.70 11.14
C LEU A 110 4.05 -13.22 11.50
N LYS A 111 3.13 -12.42 10.96
CA LYS A 111 2.91 -11.02 11.29
C LYS A 111 1.93 -10.96 12.47
N ILE A 112 2.37 -10.48 13.63
CA ILE A 112 1.52 -10.22 14.80
C ILE A 112 1.14 -8.74 14.78
N PHE A 113 -0.17 -8.48 14.70
CA PHE A 113 -0.73 -7.14 14.73
C PHE A 113 -0.73 -6.61 16.17
N ARG A 114 0.08 -5.59 16.43
CA ARG A 114 0.14 -4.95 17.77
C ARG A 114 -1.06 -4.05 17.99
N ARG A 115 -1.41 -3.24 16.99
CA ARG A 115 -2.66 -2.50 16.99
C ARG A 115 -3.75 -3.37 16.36
N ILE A 116 -4.81 -3.60 17.09
CA ILE A 116 -5.91 -4.46 16.66
C ILE A 116 -7.20 -3.67 16.51
N TYR A 117 -8.09 -4.19 15.70
CA TYR A 117 -9.42 -3.66 15.47
C TYR A 117 -10.45 -4.74 15.85
N ILE A 118 -11.58 -4.34 16.43
CA ILE A 118 -12.71 -5.24 16.70
C ILE A 118 -13.39 -5.56 15.34
N SER A 119 -12.65 -6.26 14.50
CA SER A 119 -13.06 -6.68 13.15
C SER A 119 -11.99 -7.59 12.55
N THR A 120 -12.35 -8.37 11.54
CA THR A 120 -11.40 -9.09 10.70
C THR A 120 -10.45 -8.11 10.00
N ASN A 121 -9.13 -8.37 10.07
CA ASN A 121 -8.14 -7.54 9.38
C ASN A 121 -8.24 -7.72 7.85
N PRO A 122 -8.25 -6.64 7.04
CA PRO A 122 -8.30 -6.72 5.58
C PRO A 122 -7.15 -7.52 4.96
N ASP A 123 -5.92 -7.42 5.50
CA ASP A 123 -4.76 -8.17 5.01
C ASP A 123 -5.00 -9.68 5.12
N TYR A 124 -5.50 -10.14 6.27
CA TYR A 124 -5.89 -11.55 6.44
C TYR A 124 -7.01 -11.97 5.48
N GLU A 125 -8.09 -11.16 5.39
CA GLU A 125 -9.26 -11.47 4.59
C GLU A 125 -8.92 -11.59 3.09
N ILE A 126 -8.17 -10.61 2.56
CA ILE A 126 -7.77 -10.56 1.15
C ILE A 126 -6.73 -11.64 0.84
N ASN A 127 -5.69 -11.76 1.66
CA ASN A 127 -4.63 -12.73 1.42
C ASN A 127 -5.15 -14.17 1.42
N ARG A 128 -6.02 -14.50 2.38
CA ARG A 128 -6.69 -15.82 2.41
C ARG A 128 -7.54 -16.05 1.17
N PHE A 129 -8.32 -15.06 0.75
CA PHE A 129 -9.15 -15.16 -0.45
C PHE A 129 -8.31 -15.36 -1.72
N LEU A 130 -7.27 -14.56 -1.90
CA LEU A 130 -6.36 -14.67 -3.04
C LEU A 130 -5.69 -16.05 -3.10
N THR A 131 -5.29 -16.58 -1.95
CA THR A 131 -4.62 -17.91 -1.88
C THR A 131 -5.60 -19.07 -2.00
N GLU A 132 -6.60 -19.15 -1.12
CA GLU A 132 -7.44 -20.35 -1.00
C GLU A 132 -8.52 -20.46 -2.08
N VAL A 133 -9.03 -19.30 -2.54
CA VAL A 133 -10.13 -19.25 -3.53
C VAL A 133 -9.60 -18.98 -4.93
N CYS A 134 -8.84 -17.91 -5.11
CA CYS A 134 -8.41 -17.45 -6.44
C CYS A 134 -7.16 -18.17 -6.97
N ARG A 135 -6.34 -18.76 -6.09
CA ARG A 135 -5.03 -19.35 -6.46
C ARG A 135 -4.10 -18.33 -7.13
N PHE A 136 -4.13 -17.09 -6.65
CA PHE A 136 -3.26 -16.04 -7.15
C PHE A 136 -1.85 -16.21 -6.59
N GLU A 137 -0.87 -16.45 -7.48
CA GLU A 137 0.48 -16.87 -7.10
C GLU A 137 1.41 -15.69 -6.74
N ASN A 138 1.11 -14.47 -7.20
CA ASN A 138 1.97 -13.29 -7.01
C ASN A 138 1.63 -12.49 -5.74
N THR A 139 1.33 -13.20 -4.68
CA THR A 139 1.25 -12.70 -3.29
C THR A 139 1.80 -13.77 -2.36
N PRO A 140 2.32 -13.44 -1.17
CA PRO A 140 2.68 -14.45 -0.19
C PRO A 140 1.48 -15.36 0.11
N GLU A 141 1.68 -16.66 -0.08
CA GLU A 141 0.62 -17.64 0.15
C GLU A 141 0.16 -17.60 1.61
N TYR A 142 -1.15 -17.57 1.84
CA TYR A 142 -1.74 -17.70 3.17
C TYR A 142 -1.41 -19.07 3.75
N VAL A 143 -0.77 -19.09 4.91
CA VAL A 143 -0.35 -20.28 5.65
C VAL A 143 -1.26 -20.54 6.83
N GLY A 144 -1.63 -19.49 7.55
CA GLY A 144 -2.50 -19.61 8.71
C GLY A 144 -2.77 -18.26 9.39
N SER A 145 -3.56 -18.31 10.45
CA SER A 145 -3.90 -17.10 11.21
C SER A 145 -4.16 -17.40 12.68
N VAL A 146 -4.10 -16.35 13.50
CA VAL A 146 -4.54 -16.35 14.89
C VAL A 146 -5.65 -15.31 15.02
N ASN A 147 -6.82 -15.78 15.41
CA ASN A 147 -8.00 -14.94 15.58
C ASN A 147 -8.51 -15.01 17.01
N LEU A 148 -9.08 -13.92 17.49
CA LEU A 148 -9.65 -13.77 18.81
C LEU A 148 -11.13 -13.50 18.69
N SER A 149 -11.95 -14.22 19.43
CA SER A 149 -13.38 -13.98 19.57
C SER A 149 -13.69 -13.55 21.01
N ILE A 150 -14.29 -12.37 21.16
CA ILE A 150 -14.70 -11.81 22.45
C ILE A 150 -16.22 -11.99 22.65
N GLY A 151 -16.99 -12.07 21.55
CA GLY A 151 -18.43 -12.30 21.52
C GLY A 151 -18.79 -13.30 20.42
N GLU A 152 -20.08 -13.50 20.16
CA GLU A 152 -20.53 -14.48 19.16
C GLU A 152 -20.17 -14.10 17.72
N GLU A 153 -20.02 -12.80 17.43
CA GLU A 153 -19.77 -12.28 16.07
C GLU A 153 -18.38 -11.67 15.87
N ASP A 154 -17.61 -11.45 16.96
CA ASP A 154 -16.34 -10.77 16.88
C ASP A 154 -15.22 -11.69 16.40
N ASN A 155 -14.68 -11.41 15.24
CA ASN A 155 -13.50 -12.09 14.70
C ASN A 155 -12.35 -11.10 14.58
N ILE A 156 -11.54 -10.98 15.63
CA ILE A 156 -10.40 -10.07 15.71
C ILE A 156 -9.15 -10.80 15.24
N THR A 157 -8.56 -10.38 14.13
CA THR A 157 -7.31 -10.96 13.65
C THR A 157 -6.14 -10.40 14.44
N ILE A 158 -5.39 -11.25 15.13
CA ILE A 158 -4.19 -10.88 15.88
C ILE A 158 -2.89 -11.39 15.24
N GLY A 159 -2.98 -12.34 14.30
CA GLY A 159 -1.82 -12.86 13.58
C GLY A 159 -2.17 -13.39 12.20
N LEU A 160 -1.28 -13.12 11.24
CA LEU A 160 -1.33 -13.63 9.87
C LEU A 160 -0.01 -14.32 9.54
N MET A 161 -0.07 -15.61 9.22
CA MET A 161 1.09 -16.38 8.76
C MET A 161 1.03 -16.57 7.25
N GLN A 162 2.12 -16.24 6.60
CA GLN A 162 2.27 -16.30 5.14
C GLN A 162 3.57 -17.04 4.78
N ARG A 163 3.68 -17.51 3.54
CA ARG A 163 4.95 -18.03 3.02
C ARG A 163 5.95 -16.89 2.87
N LEU A 164 7.17 -17.12 3.33
CA LEU A 164 8.29 -16.20 3.10
C LEU A 164 8.66 -16.21 1.61
N ILE A 165 8.63 -15.04 0.97
CA ILE A 165 9.03 -14.88 -0.42
C ILE A 165 10.52 -14.54 -0.47
N PRO A 166 11.37 -15.35 -1.12
CA PRO A 166 12.72 -14.93 -1.47
C PRO A 166 12.65 -13.69 -2.35
N ASN A 167 13.44 -12.66 -2.05
CA ASN A 167 13.36 -11.40 -2.80
C ASN A 167 14.70 -10.66 -2.80
N GLN A 168 14.84 -9.72 -3.74
CA GLN A 168 15.97 -8.79 -3.86
C GLN A 168 15.65 -7.40 -3.30
N GLY A 169 14.63 -7.27 -2.46
CA GLY A 169 14.14 -6.03 -1.90
C GLY A 169 12.82 -5.59 -2.51
N ASP A 170 12.36 -4.42 -2.11
CA ASP A 170 11.12 -3.84 -2.60
C ASP A 170 11.28 -3.14 -3.97
N ALA A 171 10.16 -2.96 -4.67
CA ALA A 171 10.15 -2.30 -5.96
C ALA A 171 10.43 -0.79 -5.85
N TRP A 172 10.23 -0.17 -4.68
CA TRP A 172 10.62 1.22 -4.47
C TRP A 172 12.13 1.41 -4.65
N ASN A 173 12.93 0.63 -3.93
CA ASN A 173 14.38 0.67 -4.05
C ASN A 173 14.87 0.23 -5.42
N TYR A 174 14.19 -0.75 -6.03
CA TYR A 174 14.49 -1.16 -7.40
C TYR A 174 14.29 -0.01 -8.40
N PHE A 175 13.10 0.63 -8.42
CA PHE A 175 12.83 1.72 -9.36
C PHE A 175 13.61 2.99 -9.06
N LEU A 176 13.98 3.27 -7.81
CA LEU A 176 14.91 4.38 -7.51
C LEU A 176 16.26 4.18 -8.21
N LYS A 177 16.80 2.97 -8.18
CA LYS A 177 18.05 2.62 -8.88
C LYS A 177 17.91 2.78 -10.38
N GLU A 178 16.80 2.26 -10.94
CA GLU A 178 16.51 2.38 -12.38
C GLU A 178 16.41 3.87 -12.79
N MET A 179 15.73 4.70 -12.01
CA MET A 179 15.61 6.14 -12.30
C MET A 179 16.96 6.86 -12.22
N ASP A 180 17.78 6.57 -11.21
CA ASP A 180 19.14 7.15 -11.10
C ASP A 180 19.98 6.83 -12.35
N GLU A 181 19.91 5.57 -12.82
CA GLU A 181 20.59 5.12 -14.03
C GLU A 181 20.04 5.78 -15.30
N VAL A 182 18.73 5.91 -15.41
CA VAL A 182 18.07 6.59 -16.54
C VAL A 182 18.53 8.06 -16.64
N PHE A 183 18.53 8.79 -15.52
CA PHE A 183 19.02 10.19 -15.53
C PHE A 183 20.53 10.28 -15.80
N ALA A 184 21.32 9.35 -15.30
CA ALA A 184 22.74 9.28 -15.64
C ALA A 184 22.97 9.05 -17.14
N ASN A 185 22.09 8.32 -17.81
CA ASN A 185 22.14 8.08 -19.27
C ASN A 185 21.98 9.36 -20.09
N LEU A 186 21.26 10.39 -19.59
CA LEU A 186 21.16 11.66 -20.29
C LEU A 186 22.55 12.24 -20.56
N GLY A 187 23.40 12.30 -19.55
CA GLY A 187 24.76 12.82 -19.67
C GLY A 187 25.68 11.89 -20.46
N ARG A 188 25.66 10.57 -20.16
CA ARG A 188 26.51 9.58 -20.83
C ARG A 188 26.25 9.53 -22.35
N LYS A 189 24.99 9.58 -22.75
CA LYS A 189 24.58 9.53 -24.17
C LYS A 189 24.45 10.89 -24.83
N LYS A 190 24.72 11.98 -24.08
CA LYS A 190 24.62 13.37 -24.55
C LYS A 190 23.26 13.68 -25.20
N ILE A 191 22.20 13.22 -24.58
CA ILE A 191 20.82 13.37 -25.09
C ILE A 191 20.41 14.83 -24.96
N LYS A 192 19.98 15.44 -26.05
CA LYS A 192 19.35 16.77 -25.98
C LYS A 192 17.92 16.63 -25.49
N LEU A 193 17.58 17.35 -24.42
CA LEU A 193 16.25 17.27 -23.82
C LEU A 193 15.11 17.72 -24.77
N SER A 194 15.44 18.61 -25.72
CA SER A 194 14.53 18.99 -26.82
C SER A 194 14.14 17.85 -27.74
N ASP A 195 14.99 16.84 -27.85
CA ASP A 195 14.79 15.71 -28.77
C ASP A 195 13.98 14.57 -28.10
N ILE A 196 13.74 14.67 -26.80
CA ILE A 196 12.88 13.73 -26.07
C ILE A 196 11.43 14.02 -26.46
N PRO A 197 10.74 13.06 -27.13
CA PRO A 197 9.35 13.23 -27.50
C PRO A 197 8.47 13.31 -26.25
N ASP A 198 7.28 13.89 -26.41
CA ASP A 198 6.22 13.89 -25.39
C ASP A 198 5.05 13.05 -25.86
N THR A 199 4.11 12.79 -24.96
CA THR A 199 2.87 12.08 -25.23
C THR A 199 1.73 12.67 -24.39
N GLU A 200 0.50 12.44 -24.81
CA GLU A 200 -0.67 12.84 -24.05
C GLU A 200 -0.71 12.13 -22.68
N HIS A 201 -1.16 12.84 -21.65
CA HIS A 201 -1.32 12.29 -20.33
C HIS A 201 -2.23 11.05 -20.36
N TYR A 202 -1.79 9.98 -19.70
CA TYR A 202 -2.54 8.71 -19.54
C TYR A 202 -2.96 8.02 -20.83
N LYS A 203 -2.39 8.40 -21.99
CA LYS A 203 -2.58 7.70 -23.27
C LYS A 203 -2.03 6.28 -23.15
N ARG A 204 -2.83 5.28 -23.50
CA ARG A 204 -2.39 3.89 -23.50
C ARG A 204 -1.38 3.64 -24.60
N ILE A 205 -0.17 3.18 -24.25
CA ILE A 205 0.95 3.02 -25.18
C ILE A 205 1.43 1.57 -25.16
N ARG A 206 1.37 0.92 -26.33
CA ARG A 206 1.99 -0.41 -26.52
C ARG A 206 3.50 -0.28 -26.52
N LEU A 207 4.21 -1.30 -26.01
CA LEU A 207 5.68 -1.32 -25.96
C LEU A 207 6.32 -0.97 -27.30
N GLN A 208 5.83 -1.57 -28.38
CA GLN A 208 6.30 -1.34 -29.74
C GLN A 208 6.06 0.09 -30.28
N ASN A 209 5.19 0.86 -29.63
CA ASN A 209 4.85 2.23 -30.00
C ASN A 209 5.57 3.27 -29.15
N ILE A 210 6.42 2.85 -28.21
CA ILE A 210 7.28 3.75 -27.46
C ILE A 210 8.36 4.26 -28.40
N PRO A 211 8.53 5.61 -28.52
CA PRO A 211 9.53 6.18 -29.41
C PRO A 211 10.94 5.63 -29.15
N HIS A 212 11.71 5.42 -30.20
CA HIS A 212 13.07 4.92 -30.14
C HIS A 212 13.96 5.77 -29.22
N GLN A 213 13.79 7.10 -29.25
CA GLN A 213 14.53 8.02 -28.39
C GLN A 213 14.29 7.75 -26.90
N ILE A 214 13.06 7.38 -26.50
CA ILE A 214 12.72 7.00 -25.14
C ILE A 214 13.36 5.66 -24.76
N ILE A 215 13.30 4.67 -25.67
CA ILE A 215 13.92 3.36 -25.46
C ILE A 215 15.45 3.49 -25.36
N ASP A 216 16.06 4.32 -26.20
CA ASP A 216 17.50 4.57 -26.16
C ASP A 216 17.92 5.26 -24.85
N TRP A 217 17.10 6.16 -24.35
CA TRP A 217 17.36 6.86 -23.11
C TRP A 217 17.15 5.95 -21.90
N ALA A 218 15.92 5.47 -21.72
CA ALA A 218 15.47 4.82 -20.49
C ALA A 218 15.73 3.31 -20.47
N GLY A 219 15.95 2.71 -21.65
CA GLY A 219 16.14 1.27 -21.81
C GLY A 219 14.82 0.50 -21.97
N LEU A 220 14.87 -0.56 -22.78
CA LEU A 220 13.72 -1.44 -23.00
C LEU A 220 13.31 -2.18 -21.71
N ASN A 221 14.29 -2.58 -20.91
CA ASN A 221 14.09 -3.33 -19.67
C ASN A 221 13.16 -2.60 -18.69
N LEU A 222 13.31 -1.28 -18.53
CA LEU A 222 12.41 -0.48 -17.69
C LEU A 222 10.94 -0.70 -18.06
N PHE A 223 10.61 -0.59 -19.34
CA PHE A 223 9.23 -0.74 -19.81
C PHE A 223 8.73 -2.18 -19.71
N GLN A 224 9.61 -3.18 -19.89
CA GLN A 224 9.25 -4.59 -19.67
C GLN A 224 8.90 -4.83 -18.19
N LYS A 225 9.66 -4.29 -17.25
CA LYS A 225 9.37 -4.36 -15.81
C LYS A 225 8.08 -3.62 -15.43
N VAL A 226 7.86 -2.43 -16.02
CA VAL A 226 6.60 -1.68 -15.82
C VAL A 226 5.39 -2.49 -16.32
N GLN A 227 5.51 -3.15 -17.48
CA GLN A 227 4.43 -4.01 -18.00
C GLN A 227 4.23 -5.26 -17.14
N GLN A 228 5.29 -5.87 -16.64
CA GLN A 228 5.19 -7.02 -15.73
C GLN A 228 4.44 -6.64 -14.45
N LEU A 229 4.78 -5.50 -13.84
CA LEU A 229 4.07 -5.00 -12.66
C LEU A 229 2.60 -4.69 -12.97
N ALA A 230 2.32 -4.07 -14.13
CA ALA A 230 0.97 -3.81 -14.59
C ALA A 230 0.15 -5.10 -14.78
N LEU A 231 0.77 -6.15 -15.32
CA LEU A 231 0.15 -7.46 -15.47
C LEU A 231 -0.21 -8.07 -14.11
N ARG A 232 0.70 -8.02 -13.13
CA ARG A 232 0.45 -8.55 -11.78
C ARG A 232 -0.66 -7.77 -11.06
N SER A 233 -0.66 -6.43 -11.20
CA SER A 233 -1.76 -5.58 -10.71
C SER A 233 -3.11 -5.94 -11.33
N ALA A 234 -3.13 -6.17 -12.63
CA ALA A 234 -4.35 -6.57 -13.35
C ALA A 234 -4.86 -7.93 -12.91
N GLN A 235 -3.96 -8.92 -12.77
CA GLN A 235 -4.30 -10.27 -12.29
C GLN A 235 -4.85 -10.24 -10.87
N MET A 236 -4.25 -9.44 -9.96
CA MET A 236 -4.78 -9.23 -8.61
C MET A 236 -6.20 -8.68 -8.65
N HIS A 237 -6.47 -7.64 -9.43
CA HIS A 237 -7.81 -7.06 -9.50
C HIS A 237 -8.84 -8.01 -10.13
N VAL A 238 -8.46 -8.75 -11.16
CA VAL A 238 -9.31 -9.81 -11.74
C VAL A 238 -9.63 -10.86 -10.67
N ALA A 239 -8.65 -11.31 -9.90
CA ALA A 239 -8.85 -12.25 -8.81
C ALA A 239 -9.81 -11.69 -7.73
N LEU A 240 -9.58 -10.44 -7.28
CA LEU A 240 -10.42 -9.79 -6.28
C LEU A 240 -11.86 -9.52 -6.74
N GLY A 241 -12.10 -9.45 -8.05
CA GLY A 241 -13.41 -9.28 -8.67
C GLY A 241 -14.03 -10.58 -9.23
N SER A 242 -13.48 -11.76 -8.94
CA SER A 242 -13.88 -13.01 -9.58
C SER A 242 -15.03 -13.73 -8.88
N ASP A 243 -15.32 -13.42 -7.62
CA ASP A 243 -16.35 -14.15 -6.85
C ASP A 243 -17.76 -13.66 -7.22
N THR A 244 -18.72 -14.60 -7.18
CA THR A 244 -20.13 -14.33 -7.49
C THR A 244 -21.06 -14.58 -6.29
N ARG A 245 -20.53 -15.04 -5.15
CA ARG A 245 -21.33 -15.42 -3.97
C ARG A 245 -20.89 -14.73 -2.69
N ASN A 246 -19.58 -14.57 -2.47
CA ASN A 246 -19.07 -13.93 -1.27
C ASN A 246 -19.30 -12.41 -1.36
N THR A 247 -20.22 -11.91 -0.55
CA THR A 247 -20.59 -10.48 -0.54
C THR A 247 -19.41 -9.54 -0.33
N SER A 248 -18.35 -9.98 0.32
CA SER A 248 -17.12 -9.19 0.49
C SER A 248 -16.38 -8.99 -0.84
N PHE A 249 -16.46 -9.93 -1.78
CA PHE A 249 -15.66 -9.93 -3.01
C PHE A 249 -16.47 -9.80 -4.31
N VAL A 250 -17.79 -10.05 -4.28
CA VAL A 250 -18.65 -9.83 -5.47
C VAL A 250 -18.53 -8.37 -5.94
N PRO A 251 -18.23 -8.11 -7.22
CA PRO A 251 -18.22 -6.76 -7.76
C PRO A 251 -19.57 -6.06 -7.57
N THR A 252 -19.54 -4.74 -7.36
CA THR A 252 -20.75 -3.92 -7.14
C THR A 252 -20.73 -2.67 -8.00
N ASN A 253 -21.91 -2.28 -8.50
CA ASN A 253 -22.07 -1.03 -9.25
C ASN A 253 -21.97 0.20 -8.35
N PHE A 254 -21.69 1.35 -8.92
CA PHE A 254 -21.84 2.63 -8.24
C PHE A 254 -23.31 2.89 -7.92
N ASN A 255 -23.58 3.44 -6.75
CA ASN A 255 -24.89 3.75 -6.25
C ASN A 255 -24.89 4.99 -5.36
N GLY A 256 -26.06 5.47 -4.97
CA GLY A 256 -26.20 6.67 -4.14
C GLY A 256 -25.56 6.54 -2.75
N ASP A 257 -25.57 5.36 -2.14
CA ASP A 257 -24.95 5.14 -0.82
C ASP A 257 -23.42 5.31 -0.88
N TYR A 258 -22.79 4.77 -1.95
CA TYR A 258 -21.38 4.99 -2.17
C TYR A 258 -21.05 6.46 -2.45
N GLU A 259 -21.87 7.14 -3.23
CA GLU A 259 -21.69 8.56 -3.51
C GLU A 259 -21.73 9.39 -2.24
N VAL A 260 -22.71 9.16 -1.36
CA VAL A 260 -22.84 9.84 -0.07
C VAL A 260 -21.62 9.56 0.81
N TRP A 261 -21.24 8.28 0.94
CA TRP A 261 -20.06 7.89 1.71
C TRP A 261 -18.80 8.60 1.19
N LEU A 262 -18.56 8.57 -0.11
CA LEU A 262 -17.37 9.15 -0.73
C LEU A 262 -17.32 10.68 -0.55
N LYS A 263 -18.43 11.37 -0.80
CA LYS A 263 -18.53 12.84 -0.65
C LYS A 263 -18.31 13.28 0.80
N ASN A 264 -18.84 12.56 1.77
CA ASN A 264 -18.62 12.84 3.18
C ASN A 264 -17.17 12.66 3.57
N ARG A 265 -16.54 11.52 3.18
CA ARG A 265 -15.15 11.23 3.41
C ARG A 265 -14.24 12.31 2.80
N LEU A 266 -14.45 12.64 1.54
CA LEU A 266 -13.62 13.62 0.84
C LEU A 266 -13.80 15.04 1.37
N THR A 267 -15.02 15.44 1.76
CA THR A 267 -15.24 16.75 2.38
C THR A 267 -14.41 16.89 3.65
N TYR A 268 -14.44 15.87 4.52
CA TYR A 268 -13.67 15.86 5.75
C TYR A 268 -12.15 15.85 5.48
N GLN A 269 -11.69 14.95 4.62
CA GLN A 269 -10.26 14.83 4.29
C GLN A 269 -9.73 16.11 3.63
N PHE A 270 -10.46 16.66 2.67
CA PHE A 270 -10.04 17.89 1.98
C PHE A 270 -9.94 19.07 2.93
N GLN A 271 -10.93 19.24 3.83
CA GLN A 271 -10.86 20.31 4.84
C GLN A 271 -9.66 20.16 5.76
N ASN A 272 -9.39 18.95 6.24
CA ASN A 272 -8.22 18.68 7.08
C ASN A 272 -6.92 18.98 6.35
N ARG A 273 -6.82 18.62 5.06
CA ARG A 273 -5.62 18.90 4.25
C ARG A 273 -5.46 20.40 3.98
N LEU A 274 -6.53 21.14 3.73
CA LEU A 274 -6.46 22.61 3.64
C LEU A 274 -5.93 23.23 4.93
N ASN A 275 -6.45 22.85 6.08
CA ASN A 275 -5.97 23.33 7.37
C ASN A 275 -4.48 22.99 7.58
N THR A 276 -4.07 21.77 7.22
CA THR A 276 -2.65 21.35 7.30
C THR A 276 -1.77 22.23 6.42
N ILE A 277 -2.20 22.54 5.19
CA ILE A 277 -1.44 23.37 4.25
C ILE A 277 -1.34 24.80 4.78
N GLU A 278 -2.47 25.39 5.18
CA GLU A 278 -2.50 26.78 5.71
C GLU A 278 -1.60 26.93 6.94
N ASN A 279 -1.64 25.96 7.88
CA ASN A 279 -0.82 25.97 9.10
C ASN A 279 0.68 25.73 8.84
N ASN A 280 1.05 25.05 7.77
CA ASN A 280 2.43 24.67 7.47
C ASN A 280 3.05 25.45 6.29
N LEU A 281 2.36 26.45 5.74
CA LEU A 281 2.88 27.27 4.65
C LEU A 281 4.25 27.87 4.96
N HIS A 282 4.48 28.26 6.21
CA HIS A 282 5.74 28.86 6.68
C HIS A 282 6.95 27.89 6.59
N LYS A 283 6.72 26.60 6.40
CA LYS A 283 7.78 25.58 6.22
C LYS A 283 8.21 25.43 4.76
N LEU A 284 7.49 26.07 3.82
CA LEU A 284 7.76 25.98 2.40
C LEU A 284 8.61 27.17 1.93
N GLU A 285 9.49 26.91 0.97
CA GLU A 285 10.38 27.89 0.38
C GLU A 285 10.38 27.80 -1.14
N GLY A 286 10.78 28.87 -1.82
CA GLY A 286 10.97 28.90 -3.27
C GLY A 286 9.74 28.43 -4.05
N GLU A 287 9.95 27.55 -5.01
CA GLU A 287 8.90 27.02 -5.90
C GLU A 287 7.75 26.36 -5.12
N SER A 288 8.05 25.57 -4.08
CA SER A 288 7.00 24.90 -3.30
C SER A 288 6.04 25.89 -2.64
N MET A 289 6.54 27.03 -2.17
CA MET A 289 5.71 28.11 -1.61
C MET A 289 4.79 28.72 -2.69
N GLU A 290 5.33 28.99 -3.87
CA GLU A 290 4.52 29.58 -4.96
C GLU A 290 3.44 28.63 -5.45
N LEU A 291 3.77 27.35 -5.62
CA LEU A 291 2.78 26.34 -6.03
C LEU A 291 1.71 26.09 -4.94
N ALA A 292 2.08 26.17 -3.66
CA ALA A 292 1.12 26.07 -2.56
C ALA A 292 0.14 27.25 -2.55
N LYS A 293 0.60 28.47 -2.85
CA LYS A 293 -0.29 29.63 -3.04
C LYS A 293 -1.25 29.43 -4.22
N VAL A 294 -0.75 28.92 -5.35
CA VAL A 294 -1.59 28.57 -6.51
C VAL A 294 -2.64 27.52 -6.13
N PHE A 295 -2.24 26.46 -5.41
CA PHE A 295 -3.17 25.44 -4.90
C PHE A 295 -4.28 26.06 -4.04
N LEU A 296 -3.92 26.91 -3.06
CA LEU A 296 -4.89 27.57 -2.18
C LEU A 296 -5.84 28.49 -2.95
N ASN A 297 -5.36 29.17 -3.97
CA ASN A 297 -6.20 30.01 -4.85
C ASN A 297 -7.19 29.16 -5.67
N ARG A 298 -6.83 27.91 -6.01
CA ARG A 298 -7.68 26.97 -6.76
C ARG A 298 -8.47 26.01 -5.87
N LYS A 299 -8.47 26.19 -4.54
CA LYS A 299 -9.14 25.27 -3.59
C LYS A 299 -10.62 25.01 -3.89
N ASN A 300 -11.36 26.03 -4.34
CA ASN A 300 -12.77 25.89 -4.71
C ASN A 300 -12.98 25.06 -6.00
N GLU A 301 -12.06 25.14 -6.94
CA GLU A 301 -12.06 24.29 -8.14
C GLU A 301 -11.81 22.83 -7.78
N ILE A 302 -10.80 22.57 -6.94
CA ILE A 302 -10.47 21.22 -6.46
C ILE A 302 -11.68 20.62 -5.71
N ARG A 303 -12.29 21.42 -4.82
CA ARG A 303 -13.48 21.00 -4.09
C ARG A 303 -14.63 20.63 -5.03
N ARG A 304 -14.88 21.42 -6.08
CA ARG A 304 -15.93 21.12 -7.07
C ARG A 304 -15.61 19.81 -7.82
N ARG A 305 -14.37 19.58 -8.23
CA ARG A 305 -13.97 18.32 -8.88
C ARG A 305 -14.24 17.10 -8.01
N PHE A 306 -14.13 17.23 -6.69
CA PHE A 306 -14.43 16.13 -5.76
C PHE A 306 -15.91 15.93 -5.51
N LEU A 307 -16.72 16.98 -5.47
CA LEU A 307 -18.07 16.93 -4.93
C LEU A 307 -19.18 17.04 -5.98
N ASP A 308 -18.89 17.66 -7.14
CA ASP A 308 -19.96 17.99 -8.12
C ASP A 308 -20.15 16.90 -9.19
N PHE A 309 -19.72 15.67 -8.92
CA PHE A 309 -19.91 14.55 -9.84
C PHE A 309 -20.99 13.59 -9.35
N ASP A 310 -21.83 13.13 -10.28
CA ASP A 310 -22.85 12.11 -10.04
C ASP A 310 -22.28 10.71 -10.32
N TRP A 311 -21.88 10.04 -9.27
CA TRP A 311 -21.23 8.72 -9.32
C TRP A 311 -22.15 7.62 -9.84
N THR A 312 -23.46 7.80 -9.75
CA THR A 312 -24.44 6.81 -10.24
C THR A 312 -24.44 6.67 -11.77
N LYS A 313 -23.82 7.62 -12.48
CA LYS A 313 -23.65 7.58 -13.95
C LYS A 313 -22.56 6.63 -14.43
N LEU A 314 -21.64 6.24 -13.55
CA LEU A 314 -20.59 5.31 -13.89
C LEU A 314 -21.14 3.90 -14.14
N LYS A 315 -20.56 3.22 -15.13
CA LYS A 315 -20.95 1.87 -15.55
C LYS A 315 -19.94 0.81 -15.15
N SER A 316 -18.77 1.24 -14.71
CA SER A 316 -17.75 0.35 -14.13
C SER A 316 -18.20 -0.21 -12.78
N GLU A 317 -17.46 -1.22 -12.33
CA GLU A 317 -17.70 -1.89 -11.06
C GLU A 317 -16.66 -1.49 -10.02
N ARG A 318 -17.05 -1.63 -8.77
CA ARG A 318 -16.21 -1.50 -7.58
C ARG A 318 -15.94 -2.89 -7.01
N ILE A 319 -14.71 -3.14 -6.63
CA ILE A 319 -14.24 -4.39 -6.01
C ILE A 319 -13.53 -4.11 -4.70
N ARG A 320 -13.17 -5.14 -3.97
CA ARG A 320 -12.12 -5.01 -2.96
C ARG A 320 -10.81 -4.68 -3.66
N ILE A 321 -10.08 -3.73 -3.14
CA ILE A 321 -8.81 -3.27 -3.69
C ILE A 321 -7.70 -3.42 -2.64
N HIS A 322 -6.46 -3.24 -3.03
CA HIS A 322 -5.33 -3.17 -2.11
C HIS A 322 -5.48 -1.98 -1.14
N GLY A 323 -5.87 -0.82 -1.66
CA GLY A 323 -6.22 0.38 -0.89
C GLY A 323 -5.05 1.27 -0.50
N ASP A 324 -3.82 0.77 -0.43
CA ASP A 324 -2.58 1.55 -0.27
C ASP A 324 -1.48 1.02 -1.19
N TYR A 325 -1.79 0.91 -2.49
CA TYR A 325 -0.95 0.30 -3.49
C TYR A 325 0.14 1.24 -4.01
N HIS A 326 1.38 0.91 -3.72
CA HIS A 326 2.57 1.66 -4.15
C HIS A 326 3.80 0.74 -4.26
N LEU A 327 4.90 1.22 -4.84
CA LEU A 327 6.12 0.42 -5.08
C LEU A 327 6.70 -0.20 -3.80
N GLY A 328 6.52 0.41 -2.63
CA GLY A 328 6.98 -0.14 -1.36
C GLY A 328 6.19 -1.36 -0.88
N GLN A 329 5.00 -1.62 -1.46
CA GLN A 329 4.17 -2.79 -1.16
C GLN A 329 4.35 -3.92 -2.19
N VAL A 330 5.48 -3.90 -2.90
CA VAL A 330 5.79 -4.87 -3.94
C VAL A 330 7.21 -5.39 -3.74
N LEU A 331 7.39 -6.69 -3.62
CA LEU A 331 8.71 -7.33 -3.63
C LEU A 331 9.13 -7.65 -5.05
N VAL A 332 10.45 -7.57 -5.28
CA VAL A 332 11.09 -7.97 -6.53
C VAL A 332 11.73 -9.33 -6.33
N ASP A 333 11.35 -10.31 -7.15
CA ASP A 333 11.99 -11.61 -7.21
C ASP A 333 12.39 -11.91 -8.66
N HIS A 334 13.70 -11.77 -8.95
CA HIS A 334 14.29 -11.91 -10.30
C HIS A 334 13.56 -11.03 -11.34
N ASP A 335 12.74 -11.63 -12.17
CA ASP A 335 12.01 -10.94 -13.24
C ASP A 335 10.54 -10.69 -12.89
N ASP A 336 10.11 -10.99 -11.66
CA ASP A 336 8.72 -10.92 -11.26
C ASP A 336 8.48 -10.08 -10.00
N PHE A 337 7.21 -9.85 -9.70
CA PHE A 337 6.74 -9.02 -8.60
C PHE A 337 5.73 -9.76 -7.73
N TYR A 338 5.83 -9.59 -6.41
CA TYR A 338 4.90 -10.10 -5.41
C TYR A 338 4.26 -8.94 -4.65
N LEU A 339 2.94 -8.96 -4.56
CA LEU A 339 2.14 -7.90 -3.97
C LEU A 339 1.86 -8.23 -2.49
N LEU A 340 2.08 -7.27 -1.61
CA LEU A 340 2.06 -7.43 -0.15
C LEU A 340 1.08 -6.47 0.51
N ASP A 341 0.73 -6.77 1.77
CA ASP A 341 0.20 -5.81 2.74
C ASP A 341 -1.13 -5.16 2.35
N PHE A 342 -2.17 -5.98 2.27
CA PHE A 342 -3.53 -5.57 1.90
C PHE A 342 -4.30 -4.88 3.06
N GLU A 343 -3.61 -4.24 4.00
CA GLU A 343 -4.25 -3.55 5.13
C GLU A 343 -5.07 -2.33 4.70
N GLY A 344 -4.79 -1.77 3.52
CA GLY A 344 -5.38 -0.52 3.05
C GLY A 344 -4.78 0.71 3.73
N GLU A 345 -5.35 1.89 3.45
CA GLU A 345 -4.80 3.18 3.87
C GLU A 345 -4.77 3.32 5.40
N PRO A 346 -3.59 3.56 6.04
CA PRO A 346 -3.45 3.53 7.50
C PRO A 346 -4.31 4.56 8.26
N GLU A 347 -4.57 5.73 7.66
CA GLU A 347 -5.41 6.78 8.26
C GLU A 347 -6.91 6.50 8.15
N SER A 348 -7.32 5.52 7.34
CA SER A 348 -8.73 5.14 7.18
C SER A 348 -9.19 4.21 8.30
N THR A 349 -10.47 4.31 8.66
CA THR A 349 -11.07 3.37 9.62
C THR A 349 -11.06 1.95 9.04
N ILE A 350 -11.06 0.93 9.91
CA ILE A 350 -11.10 -0.47 9.44
C ILE A 350 -12.33 -0.76 8.55
N ARG A 351 -13.44 -0.10 8.82
CA ARG A 351 -14.65 -0.17 8.00
C ARG A 351 -14.43 0.41 6.61
N ASP A 352 -13.82 1.59 6.53
CA ASP A 352 -13.57 2.28 5.25
C ASP A 352 -12.57 1.51 4.37
N ARG A 353 -11.57 0.84 4.99
CA ARG A 353 -10.63 -0.03 4.27
C ARG A 353 -11.30 -1.22 3.58
N LYS A 354 -12.48 -1.63 4.05
CA LYS A 354 -13.27 -2.74 3.47
C LYS A 354 -14.26 -2.30 2.41
N VAL A 355 -14.49 -1.01 2.24
CA VAL A 355 -15.41 -0.49 1.21
C VAL A 355 -14.84 -0.80 -0.17
N LYS A 356 -15.66 -1.39 -1.03
CA LYS A 356 -15.31 -1.64 -2.42
C LYS A 356 -15.15 -0.32 -3.17
N GLN A 357 -14.10 -0.20 -3.94
CA GLN A 357 -13.72 1.00 -4.67
C GLN A 357 -13.37 0.67 -6.12
N PRO A 358 -13.32 1.66 -7.01
CA PRO A 358 -12.87 1.40 -8.39
C PRO A 358 -11.42 0.91 -8.38
N PRO A 359 -11.08 -0.17 -9.12
CA PRO A 359 -9.71 -0.70 -9.18
C PRO A 359 -8.69 0.35 -9.65
N ILE A 360 -9.13 1.31 -10.43
CA ILE A 360 -8.31 2.44 -10.91
C ILE A 360 -7.70 3.26 -9.76
N LYS A 361 -8.26 3.20 -8.55
CA LYS A 361 -7.70 3.87 -7.38
C LYS A 361 -6.31 3.31 -7.00
N ASP A 362 -6.12 1.99 -7.06
CA ASP A 362 -4.80 1.38 -6.84
C ASP A 362 -3.82 1.77 -7.96
N ILE A 363 -4.30 1.84 -9.20
CA ILE A 363 -3.46 2.26 -10.34
C ILE A 363 -3.01 3.71 -10.16
N ALA A 364 -3.89 4.59 -9.69
CA ALA A 364 -3.51 5.97 -9.35
C ALA A 364 -2.45 6.02 -8.23
N GLY A 365 -2.55 5.18 -7.20
CA GLY A 365 -1.53 5.03 -6.17
C GLY A 365 -0.18 4.61 -6.73
N MET A 366 -0.16 3.61 -7.62
CA MET A 366 1.06 3.16 -8.29
C MET A 366 1.66 4.25 -9.20
N PHE A 367 0.84 4.99 -9.94
CA PHE A 367 1.31 6.11 -10.76
C PHE A 367 1.92 7.22 -9.90
N ARG A 368 1.30 7.54 -8.77
CA ARG A 368 1.90 8.48 -7.81
C ARG A 368 3.24 7.96 -7.31
N SER A 369 3.37 6.66 -7.06
CA SER A 369 4.63 6.06 -6.62
C SER A 369 5.73 6.17 -7.67
N PHE A 370 5.44 5.97 -8.97
CA PHE A 370 6.39 6.25 -10.06
C PHE A 370 6.78 7.72 -10.13
N HIS A 371 5.82 8.63 -9.96
CA HIS A 371 6.10 10.06 -9.93
C HIS A 371 7.06 10.41 -8.78
N TYR A 372 6.83 9.84 -7.60
CA TYR A 372 7.75 9.99 -6.46
C TYR A 372 9.13 9.42 -6.75
N ALA A 373 9.25 8.26 -7.38
CA ALA A 373 10.55 7.66 -7.70
C ALA A 373 11.37 8.58 -8.63
N ILE A 374 10.75 9.10 -9.68
CA ILE A 374 11.39 10.04 -10.62
C ILE A 374 11.82 11.32 -9.91
N TYR A 375 10.90 11.95 -9.20
CA TYR A 375 11.15 13.25 -8.56
C TYR A 375 12.14 13.17 -7.41
N SER A 376 12.12 12.10 -6.62
CA SER A 376 13.06 11.92 -5.53
C SER A 376 14.51 11.81 -6.01
N VAL A 377 14.74 11.17 -7.16
CA VAL A 377 16.06 11.11 -7.78
C VAL A 377 16.52 12.52 -8.23
N ILE A 378 15.64 13.28 -8.85
CA ILE A 378 15.96 14.66 -9.26
C ILE A 378 16.24 15.55 -8.03
N LEU A 379 15.43 15.45 -6.97
CA LEU A 379 15.56 16.23 -5.75
C LEU A 379 16.84 15.90 -4.96
N ASN A 380 17.19 14.62 -4.89
CA ASN A 380 18.32 14.15 -4.09
C ASN A 380 19.64 14.09 -4.87
N ASN A 381 19.59 13.75 -6.16
CA ASN A 381 20.74 13.47 -7.00
C ASN A 381 20.90 14.42 -8.19
N GLY A 382 19.98 15.37 -8.41
CA GLY A 382 19.94 16.23 -9.59
C GLY A 382 21.28 16.94 -9.87
N SER A 383 22.01 17.35 -8.82
CA SER A 383 23.32 18.00 -8.96
C SER A 383 24.42 17.10 -9.54
N LYS A 384 24.20 15.78 -9.61
CA LYS A 384 25.15 14.83 -10.24
C LYS A 384 25.00 14.81 -11.77
N PHE A 385 23.89 15.31 -12.29
CA PHE A 385 23.59 15.26 -13.73
C PHE A 385 23.95 16.60 -14.39
N PRO A 386 24.46 16.63 -15.64
CA PRO A 386 24.95 17.82 -16.32
C PRO A 386 23.80 18.65 -16.94
N TYR A 387 22.69 18.84 -16.23
CA TYR A 387 21.52 19.57 -16.67
C TYR A 387 20.95 20.41 -15.52
N GLU A 388 20.28 21.50 -15.84
CA GLU A 388 19.56 22.29 -14.86
C GLU A 388 18.38 21.50 -14.28
N ARG A 389 18.06 21.76 -13.03
CA ARG A 389 17.02 21.03 -12.29
C ARG A 389 15.65 21.07 -12.96
N ASP A 390 15.28 22.24 -13.50
CA ASP A 390 14.00 22.39 -14.20
C ASP A 390 13.95 21.59 -15.50
N GLU A 391 15.06 21.51 -16.20
CA GLU A 391 15.21 20.64 -17.39
C GLU A 391 15.04 19.16 -17.04
N LEU A 392 15.61 18.72 -15.91
CA LEU A 392 15.46 17.34 -15.41
C LEU A 392 13.99 17.04 -15.05
N PHE A 393 13.26 18.00 -14.47
CA PHE A 393 11.84 17.83 -14.22
C PHE A 393 11.04 17.69 -15.51
N VAL A 394 11.32 18.48 -16.54
CA VAL A 394 10.65 18.35 -17.85
C VAL A 394 10.93 16.97 -18.47
N ALA A 395 12.17 16.50 -18.43
CA ALA A 395 12.51 15.15 -18.91
C ALA A 395 11.82 14.07 -18.08
N GLY A 396 11.81 14.22 -16.76
CA GLY A 396 11.16 13.29 -15.83
C GLY A 396 9.65 13.16 -16.08
N GLU A 397 8.96 14.26 -16.36
CA GLU A 397 7.54 14.26 -16.72
C GLU A 397 7.27 13.49 -18.02
N LYS A 398 8.06 13.72 -19.05
CA LYS A 398 7.95 12.97 -20.29
C LYS A 398 8.13 11.47 -20.08
N LEU A 399 9.15 11.08 -19.28
CA LEU A 399 9.37 9.68 -18.92
C LEU A 399 8.17 9.10 -18.15
N TYR A 400 7.66 9.86 -17.18
CA TYR A 400 6.48 9.47 -16.40
C TYR A 400 5.28 9.17 -17.27
N HIS A 401 4.99 10.01 -18.28
CA HIS A 401 3.87 9.78 -19.19
C HIS A 401 4.03 8.46 -19.98
N PHE A 402 5.23 8.12 -20.45
CA PHE A 402 5.49 6.85 -21.12
C PHE A 402 5.40 5.65 -20.20
N ILE A 403 5.88 5.76 -18.96
CA ILE A 403 5.75 4.72 -17.93
C ILE A 403 4.26 4.46 -17.64
N CYS A 404 3.49 5.51 -17.33
CA CYS A 404 2.06 5.40 -17.06
C CYS A 404 1.28 4.86 -18.27
N GLY A 405 1.60 5.33 -19.48
CA GLY A 405 0.95 4.87 -20.70
C GLY A 405 1.19 3.39 -21.00
N SER A 406 2.43 2.92 -20.79
CA SER A 406 2.80 1.50 -20.96
C SER A 406 2.14 0.62 -19.91
N PHE A 407 2.13 1.05 -18.64
CA PHE A 407 1.44 0.37 -17.54
C PHE A 407 -0.06 0.27 -17.85
N LEU A 408 -0.69 1.40 -18.14
CA LEU A 408 -2.14 1.47 -18.36
C LEU A 408 -2.59 0.61 -19.55
N HIS A 409 -1.79 0.55 -20.62
CA HIS A 409 -2.09 -0.32 -21.76
C HIS A 409 -2.16 -1.78 -21.33
N THR A 410 -1.13 -2.29 -20.66
CA THR A 410 -1.05 -3.69 -20.23
C THR A 410 -2.15 -4.02 -19.20
N TYR A 411 -2.37 -3.13 -18.23
CA TYR A 411 -3.40 -3.31 -17.22
C TYR A 411 -4.80 -3.40 -17.85
N VAL A 412 -5.20 -2.40 -18.63
CA VAL A 412 -6.55 -2.33 -19.23
C VAL A 412 -6.78 -3.49 -20.19
N ASP A 413 -5.80 -3.83 -21.02
CA ASP A 413 -5.90 -4.97 -21.95
C ASP A 413 -6.17 -6.28 -21.20
N HIS A 414 -5.46 -6.52 -20.08
CA HIS A 414 -5.63 -7.74 -19.29
C HIS A 414 -6.99 -7.79 -18.56
N VAL A 415 -7.39 -6.72 -17.87
CA VAL A 415 -8.66 -6.72 -17.13
C VAL A 415 -9.88 -6.81 -18.03
N GLN A 416 -9.84 -6.17 -19.22
CA GLN A 416 -10.92 -6.27 -20.20
C GLN A 416 -11.02 -7.68 -20.81
N LYS A 417 -9.90 -8.34 -21.11
CA LYS A 417 -9.87 -9.73 -21.57
C LYS A 417 -10.43 -10.73 -20.56
N ASN A 418 -10.34 -10.42 -19.28
CA ASN A 418 -10.82 -11.26 -18.18
C ASN A 418 -12.17 -10.78 -17.61
N ASN A 419 -12.92 -9.94 -18.35
CA ASN A 419 -14.28 -9.50 -18.06
C ASN A 419 -14.45 -8.73 -16.72
N LEU A 420 -13.41 -8.13 -16.17
CA LEU A 420 -13.56 -7.16 -15.08
C LEU A 420 -13.99 -5.82 -15.68
N ASN A 421 -15.16 -5.34 -15.29
CA ASN A 421 -15.74 -4.13 -15.84
C ASN A 421 -15.17 -2.88 -15.13
N ILE A 422 -14.15 -2.28 -15.75
CA ILE A 422 -13.55 -1.00 -15.29
C ILE A 422 -14.06 0.22 -16.07
N GLY A 423 -15.13 0.06 -16.85
CA GLY A 423 -15.71 1.11 -17.69
C GLY A 423 -15.04 1.26 -19.06
N TYR A 424 -15.55 2.21 -19.83
CA TYR A 424 -14.99 2.57 -21.14
C TYR A 424 -13.90 3.65 -21.01
N THR A 425 -13.21 3.96 -22.08
CA THR A 425 -12.00 4.81 -22.06
C THR A 425 -12.19 6.14 -21.31
N LYS A 426 -13.26 6.90 -21.60
CA LYS A 426 -13.49 8.20 -20.91
C LYS A 426 -13.79 8.05 -19.41
N GLU A 427 -14.39 6.95 -19.02
CA GLU A 427 -14.66 6.65 -17.60
C GLU A 427 -13.38 6.29 -16.87
N ILE A 428 -12.51 5.49 -17.48
CA ILE A 428 -11.18 5.17 -16.96
C ILE A 428 -10.34 6.44 -16.81
N GLU A 429 -10.33 7.32 -17.81
CA GLU A 429 -9.62 8.60 -17.76
C GLU A 429 -10.15 9.50 -16.63
N PHE A 430 -11.47 9.61 -16.49
CA PHE A 430 -12.09 10.36 -15.42
C PHE A 430 -11.72 9.81 -14.03
N LEU A 431 -11.90 8.49 -13.83
CA LEU A 431 -11.58 7.84 -12.56
C LEU A 431 -10.09 7.97 -12.21
N LEU A 432 -9.22 7.86 -13.21
CA LEU A 432 -7.79 7.99 -13.01
C LEU A 432 -7.42 9.42 -12.56
N GLN A 433 -7.89 10.44 -13.26
CA GLN A 433 -7.66 11.85 -12.89
C GLN A 433 -8.21 12.16 -11.50
N TYR A 434 -9.41 11.67 -11.21
CA TYR A 434 -10.04 11.84 -9.91
C TYR A 434 -9.23 11.22 -8.77
N CYS A 435 -8.85 9.94 -8.91
CA CYS A 435 -8.08 9.22 -7.90
C CYS A 435 -6.65 9.75 -7.74
N LEU A 436 -6.03 10.20 -8.83
CA LEU A 436 -4.72 10.87 -8.78
C LEU A 436 -4.79 12.19 -8.02
N LEU A 437 -5.84 12.99 -8.24
CA LEU A 437 -6.04 14.24 -7.51
C LEU A 437 -6.29 13.97 -6.02
N GLU A 438 -7.15 12.99 -5.70
CA GLU A 438 -7.41 12.57 -4.30
C GLU A 438 -6.10 12.18 -3.60
N LYS A 439 -5.30 11.28 -4.22
CA LYS A 439 -4.05 10.80 -3.62
C LYS A 439 -3.01 11.92 -3.51
N ALA A 440 -2.88 12.79 -4.51
CA ALA A 440 -1.92 13.90 -4.47
C ALA A 440 -2.27 14.94 -3.38
N VAL A 441 -3.56 15.23 -3.16
CA VAL A 441 -4.00 16.10 -2.06
C VAL A 441 -3.73 15.43 -0.70
N TYR A 442 -3.97 14.13 -0.58
CA TYR A 442 -3.61 13.36 0.62
C TYR A 442 -2.10 13.45 0.92
N GLU A 443 -1.27 13.16 -0.08
CA GLU A 443 0.20 13.20 0.02
C GLU A 443 0.72 14.58 0.41
N LEU A 444 0.14 15.65 -0.11
CA LEU A 444 0.55 17.02 0.25
C LEU A 444 0.45 17.27 1.74
N GLY A 445 -0.63 16.83 2.38
CA GLY A 445 -0.77 16.93 3.84
C GLY A 445 0.26 16.11 4.60
N TYR A 446 0.54 14.90 4.11
CA TYR A 446 1.55 14.02 4.71
C TYR A 446 2.96 14.61 4.61
N GLU A 447 3.36 15.10 3.42
CA GLU A 447 4.69 15.68 3.20
C GLU A 447 4.92 16.95 4.03
N LEU A 448 3.93 17.81 4.15
CA LEU A 448 4.03 19.03 4.98
C LEU A 448 4.28 18.73 6.46
N ASN A 449 3.76 17.62 6.96
CA ASN A 449 3.98 17.20 8.33
C ASN A 449 5.33 16.49 8.53
N SER A 450 5.77 15.70 7.55
CA SER A 450 6.89 14.77 7.68
C SER A 450 8.14 15.24 6.95
N ARG A 451 8.02 15.72 5.70
CA ARG A 451 9.13 16.02 4.78
C ARG A 451 8.81 17.25 3.91
N PRO A 452 8.74 18.48 4.44
CA PRO A 452 8.27 19.68 3.71
C PRO A 452 8.96 19.92 2.35
N ARG A 453 10.23 19.51 2.19
CA ARG A 453 10.95 19.61 0.90
C ARG A 453 10.31 18.76 -0.21
N TRP A 454 9.62 17.68 0.14
CA TRP A 454 8.95 16.78 -0.80
C TRP A 454 7.55 17.25 -1.18
N ALA A 455 7.01 18.28 -0.52
CA ALA A 455 5.72 18.88 -0.88
C ALA A 455 5.67 19.38 -2.34
N LEU A 456 6.83 19.64 -2.96
CA LEU A 456 6.94 19.95 -4.39
C LEU A 456 6.33 18.87 -5.28
N ILE A 457 6.50 17.59 -4.92
CA ILE A 457 6.03 16.43 -5.71
C ILE A 457 4.50 16.42 -5.85
N PRO A 458 3.72 16.38 -4.75
CA PRO A 458 2.27 16.43 -4.85
C PRO A 458 1.76 17.78 -5.39
N LEU A 459 2.39 18.91 -5.09
CA LEU A 459 1.99 20.22 -5.64
C LEU A 459 2.07 20.24 -7.16
N ARG A 460 3.19 19.82 -7.75
CA ARG A 460 3.32 19.72 -9.22
C ARG A 460 2.29 18.74 -9.79
N GLY A 461 2.13 17.56 -9.19
CA GLY A 461 1.13 16.58 -9.65
C GLY A 461 -0.31 17.10 -9.63
N ILE A 462 -0.71 17.82 -8.57
CA ILE A 462 -2.04 18.46 -8.50
C ILE A 462 -2.23 19.47 -9.63
N LEU A 463 -1.26 20.36 -9.83
CA LEU A 463 -1.40 21.40 -10.84
C LEU A 463 -1.42 20.84 -12.27
N GLN A 464 -0.70 19.75 -12.53
CA GLN A 464 -0.78 19.05 -13.82
C GLN A 464 -2.17 18.48 -14.09
N ILE A 465 -2.80 17.87 -13.08
CA ILE A 465 -4.16 17.29 -13.20
C ILE A 465 -5.20 18.40 -13.40
N LEU A 466 -4.94 19.60 -12.85
CA LEU A 466 -5.87 20.73 -12.94
C LEU A 466 -5.78 21.49 -14.28
N ASN A 467 -4.67 21.39 -14.98
CA ASN A 467 -4.45 22.06 -16.28
C ASN A 467 -4.82 21.16 -17.43
#